data_df3982f8b941c05f89a03707d1fbd491
#
_entry.id   df3982f8b941c05f89a03707d1fbd491
#
_cell.length_a   1.000
_cell.length_b   1.000
_cell.length_c   1.000
_cell.angle_alpha   90.00
_cell.angle_beta   90.00
_cell.angle_gamma   90.00
#
_symmetry.space_group_name_H-M   'P 1'
#
loop_
_entity.id
_entity.type
_entity.pdbx_description
1 polymer ?
#
loop_
_entity_poly.entity_id
_entity_poly.type
_entity_poly.pdbx_seq_one_letter_code
_entity_poly.pdbx_strand_id
1 'polypeptide(L)'
;MEKIKVKLVFPAAEKNRPTWPYINYDVEKRAKEVMGILEKQLPEIEFSYQVIYGRDKEKVEKLIKEEKYDGYLVYMTSNWTGIPEIIAKKGIPLIVADELYSGSGGFLRTNSLVKKENLPVVCIGSSNFQNIIDAVKLLSVMKRMKESKILVVADGEGWGSNNEKIKKIREIFGTKVIRITSEELNSYYKKVELEKAEKYKDKWIKEALKVVEPTEEEILKSAKMYLALKKAMEDKKADAVTVDCLGLYYSGKLFAYPCLAFFQLNNEGLTGVCEADLDSTITQLLIRYLTGRPGYVSDPVIDTATNQIIYAHCVATNKVYGQDGLSNPYIIRSHTEDQKGASVQSLLPTGEIITTVKVSSLNKTFSIHTGKTVANIEEDKACRTKLAAEVDAEKILDNYHSEIFGWHRVTFYGNYRKEMINLAILYGLKIYQEDK
;
A
#
# COMPACT_ATOMS: atom_id res chain seq x y z
N MET A 1 3.62 -18.54 -5.17
CA MET A 1 2.36 -18.12 -4.53
C MET A 1 1.22 -18.95 -5.10
N GLU A 2 0.30 -19.38 -4.25
CA GLU A 2 -0.97 -19.97 -4.75
C GLU A 2 -1.76 -18.90 -5.51
N LYS A 3 -2.44 -19.31 -6.60
CA LYS A 3 -3.30 -18.41 -7.35
C LYS A 3 -4.40 -17.86 -6.43
N ILE A 4 -4.77 -16.62 -6.66
CA ILE A 4 -5.87 -15.98 -5.96
C ILE A 4 -7.16 -16.55 -6.52
N LYS A 5 -8.09 -16.95 -5.64
CA LYS A 5 -9.38 -17.51 -6.04
C LYS A 5 -10.50 -16.51 -5.81
N VAL A 6 -11.19 -16.14 -6.89
CA VAL A 6 -12.32 -15.20 -6.84
C VAL A 6 -13.58 -15.86 -7.40
N LYS A 7 -14.66 -15.82 -6.62
CA LYS A 7 -15.97 -16.29 -7.07
C LYS A 7 -16.78 -15.16 -7.67
N LEU A 8 -17.22 -15.36 -8.91
CA LEU A 8 -18.19 -14.48 -9.57
C LEU A 8 -19.60 -15.01 -9.28
N VAL A 9 -20.48 -14.16 -8.80
CA VAL A 9 -21.87 -14.50 -8.53
C VAL A 9 -22.78 -13.61 -9.36
N PHE A 10 -23.66 -14.23 -10.14
CA PHE A 10 -24.59 -13.54 -11.03
C PHE A 10 -26.02 -13.79 -10.52
N PRO A 11 -26.64 -12.78 -9.86
CA PRO A 11 -28.06 -12.85 -9.50
C PRO A 11 -28.93 -12.86 -10.75
N ALA A 12 -29.84 -13.81 -10.88
CA ALA A 12 -30.76 -13.93 -12.01
C ALA A 12 -32.22 -13.96 -11.55
N ALA A 13 -33.10 -13.39 -12.34
CA ALA A 13 -34.53 -13.57 -12.14
C ALA A 13 -34.94 -15.01 -12.50
N GLU A 14 -36.01 -15.50 -11.84
CA GLU A 14 -36.62 -16.76 -12.24
C GLU A 14 -37.13 -16.71 -13.69
N LYS A 15 -37.05 -17.83 -14.40
CA LYS A 15 -37.50 -17.92 -15.78
C LYS A 15 -38.99 -17.53 -15.92
N ASN A 16 -39.32 -16.91 -17.03
CA ASN A 16 -40.70 -16.49 -17.40
C ASN A 16 -41.30 -15.45 -16.43
N ARG A 17 -40.52 -14.79 -15.60
CA ARG A 17 -40.95 -13.64 -14.79
C ARG A 17 -40.54 -12.32 -15.43
N PRO A 18 -41.45 -11.32 -15.47
CA PRO A 18 -41.09 -9.95 -15.87
C PRO A 18 -39.95 -9.42 -14.99
N THR A 19 -38.91 -8.89 -15.61
CA THR A 19 -37.72 -8.35 -14.91
C THR A 19 -36.97 -7.39 -15.82
N TRP A 20 -36.04 -6.63 -15.25
CA TRP A 20 -35.00 -5.94 -16.01
C TRP A 20 -33.84 -6.89 -16.27
N PRO A 21 -33.14 -6.74 -17.43
CA PRO A 21 -33.43 -5.76 -18.52
C PRO A 21 -34.65 -6.14 -19.35
N TYR A 22 -34.97 -7.43 -19.45
CA TYR A 22 -36.16 -8.00 -20.09
C TYR A 22 -36.35 -9.46 -19.66
N ILE A 23 -37.54 -9.98 -19.92
CA ILE A 23 -37.90 -11.37 -19.61
C ILE A 23 -36.95 -12.36 -20.27
N ASN A 24 -36.50 -13.37 -19.51
CA ASN A 24 -35.58 -14.43 -19.96
C ASN A 24 -34.22 -13.89 -20.48
N TYR A 25 -33.71 -12.79 -19.89
CA TYR A 25 -32.35 -12.32 -20.15
C TYR A 25 -31.35 -13.46 -19.92
N ASP A 26 -30.45 -13.70 -20.90
CA ASP A 26 -29.47 -14.80 -20.85
C ASP A 26 -28.27 -14.45 -19.93
N VAL A 27 -28.49 -14.65 -18.63
CA VAL A 27 -27.47 -14.40 -17.60
C VAL A 27 -26.29 -15.37 -17.73
N GLU A 28 -26.51 -16.59 -18.19
CA GLU A 28 -25.41 -17.58 -18.37
C GLU A 28 -24.45 -17.15 -19.48
N LYS A 29 -24.96 -16.65 -20.60
CA LYS A 29 -24.12 -16.07 -21.64
C LYS A 29 -23.35 -14.88 -21.13
N ARG A 30 -24.03 -13.96 -20.42
CA ARG A 30 -23.38 -12.77 -19.87
C ARG A 30 -22.31 -13.11 -18.84
N ALA A 31 -22.53 -14.12 -18.00
CA ALA A 31 -21.55 -14.59 -17.02
C ALA A 31 -20.26 -15.09 -17.66
N LYS A 32 -20.38 -15.84 -18.75
CA LYS A 32 -19.23 -16.31 -19.54
C LYS A 32 -18.44 -15.17 -20.18
N GLU A 33 -19.15 -14.16 -20.72
CA GLU A 33 -18.52 -12.95 -21.30
C GLU A 33 -17.73 -12.17 -20.24
N VAL A 34 -18.34 -11.90 -19.09
CA VAL A 34 -17.70 -11.18 -17.98
C VAL A 34 -16.50 -11.94 -17.45
N MET A 35 -16.64 -13.26 -17.25
CA MET A 35 -15.54 -14.12 -16.80
C MET A 35 -14.37 -14.09 -17.79
N GLY A 36 -14.64 -14.25 -19.10
CA GLY A 36 -13.60 -14.24 -20.12
C GLY A 36 -12.85 -12.90 -20.20
N ILE A 37 -13.52 -11.77 -19.98
CA ILE A 37 -12.86 -10.46 -19.90
C ILE A 37 -11.92 -10.41 -18.68
N LEU A 38 -12.39 -10.85 -17.51
CA LEU A 38 -11.59 -10.82 -16.28
C LEU A 38 -10.39 -11.77 -16.34
N GLU A 39 -10.56 -12.98 -16.84
CA GLU A 39 -9.47 -13.95 -17.02
C GLU A 39 -8.36 -13.43 -17.95
N LYS A 40 -8.75 -12.72 -19.02
CA LYS A 40 -7.81 -12.11 -19.96
C LYS A 40 -7.03 -10.95 -19.32
N GLN A 41 -7.69 -10.14 -18.49
CA GLN A 41 -7.11 -8.92 -17.91
C GLN A 41 -6.37 -9.18 -16.59
N LEU A 42 -6.72 -10.24 -15.87
CA LEU A 42 -6.18 -10.62 -14.57
C LEU A 42 -5.77 -12.10 -14.53
N PRO A 43 -4.77 -12.49 -15.34
CA PRO A 43 -4.38 -13.90 -15.52
C PRO A 43 -3.80 -14.55 -14.25
N GLU A 44 -3.41 -13.73 -13.25
CA GLU A 44 -2.94 -14.18 -11.95
C GLU A 44 -4.08 -14.65 -11.03
N ILE A 45 -5.35 -14.37 -11.39
CA ILE A 45 -6.53 -14.75 -10.61
C ILE A 45 -7.20 -15.97 -11.24
N GLU A 46 -7.54 -16.94 -10.42
CA GLU A 46 -8.39 -18.08 -10.78
C GLU A 46 -9.84 -17.69 -10.52
N PHE A 47 -10.63 -17.61 -11.61
CA PHE A 47 -12.03 -17.28 -11.53
C PHE A 47 -12.91 -18.54 -11.64
N SER A 48 -14.01 -18.54 -10.90
CA SER A 48 -15.13 -19.45 -11.13
C SER A 48 -16.43 -18.65 -11.01
N TYR A 49 -17.49 -19.08 -11.68
CA TYR A 49 -18.76 -18.37 -11.59
C TYR A 49 -19.92 -19.26 -11.17
N GLN A 50 -20.97 -18.62 -10.70
CA GLN A 50 -22.24 -19.24 -10.42
C GLN A 50 -23.40 -18.28 -10.68
N VAL A 51 -24.40 -18.73 -11.44
CA VAL A 51 -25.69 -18.03 -11.58
C VAL A 51 -26.64 -18.53 -10.50
N ILE A 52 -27.28 -17.59 -9.79
CA ILE A 52 -28.24 -17.89 -8.72
C ILE A 52 -29.57 -17.27 -9.09
N TYR A 53 -30.55 -18.12 -9.33
CA TYR A 53 -31.90 -17.72 -9.72
C TYR A 53 -32.76 -17.41 -8.49
N GLY A 54 -33.53 -16.30 -8.56
CA GLY A 54 -34.44 -15.90 -7.51
C GLY A 54 -33.73 -15.45 -6.23
N ARG A 55 -34.37 -15.74 -5.08
CA ARG A 55 -33.90 -15.35 -3.74
C ARG A 55 -33.39 -16.55 -2.94
N ASP A 56 -32.67 -17.44 -3.59
CA ASP A 56 -32.17 -18.69 -2.99
C ASP A 56 -31.04 -18.41 -1.98
N LYS A 57 -31.44 -18.08 -0.75
CA LYS A 57 -30.55 -17.79 0.37
C LYS A 57 -29.73 -19.02 0.77
N GLU A 58 -30.33 -20.19 0.76
CA GLU A 58 -29.66 -21.45 1.16
C GLU A 58 -28.50 -21.77 0.21
N LYS A 59 -28.73 -21.58 -1.09
CA LYS A 59 -27.69 -21.78 -2.11
C LYS A 59 -26.51 -20.82 -1.94
N VAL A 60 -26.78 -19.55 -1.57
CA VAL A 60 -25.72 -18.59 -1.28
C VAL A 60 -24.94 -18.96 -0.04
N GLU A 61 -25.63 -19.35 1.04
CA GLU A 61 -24.97 -19.78 2.29
C GLU A 61 -24.16 -21.08 2.09
N LYS A 62 -24.65 -22.01 1.29
CA LYS A 62 -23.93 -23.22 0.91
C LYS A 62 -22.66 -22.89 0.14
N LEU A 63 -22.75 -22.01 -0.89
CA LEU A 63 -21.61 -21.55 -1.67
C LEU A 63 -20.50 -20.96 -0.79
N ILE A 64 -20.86 -20.14 0.19
CA ILE A 64 -19.89 -19.50 1.10
C ILE A 64 -19.22 -20.52 2.03
N LYS A 65 -19.93 -21.58 2.43
CA LYS A 65 -19.42 -22.61 3.36
C LYS A 65 -18.53 -23.67 2.70
N GLU A 66 -18.86 -24.08 1.48
CA GLU A 66 -18.23 -25.23 0.83
C GLU A 66 -16.90 -24.91 0.16
N GLU A 67 -16.71 -23.66 -0.32
CA GLU A 67 -15.51 -23.28 -1.04
C GLU A 67 -14.86 -22.06 -0.40
N LYS A 68 -13.52 -22.13 -0.24
CA LYS A 68 -12.74 -21.00 0.26
C LYS A 68 -12.24 -20.14 -0.89
N TYR A 69 -12.80 -18.96 -1.04
CA TYR A 69 -12.35 -17.93 -1.95
C TYR A 69 -11.63 -16.81 -1.19
N ASP A 70 -10.69 -16.15 -1.87
CA ASP A 70 -10.02 -14.97 -1.33
C ASP A 70 -10.91 -13.71 -1.41
N GLY A 71 -11.93 -13.74 -2.29
CA GLY A 71 -12.94 -12.69 -2.41
C GLY A 71 -14.06 -13.05 -3.39
N TYR A 72 -15.07 -12.18 -3.44
CA TYR A 72 -16.25 -12.34 -4.29
C TYR A 72 -16.46 -11.11 -5.17
N LEU A 73 -16.94 -11.33 -6.40
CA LEU A 73 -17.56 -10.31 -7.24
C LEU A 73 -19.01 -10.69 -7.47
N VAL A 74 -19.95 -9.90 -6.95
CA VAL A 74 -21.37 -10.00 -7.33
C VAL A 74 -21.61 -9.04 -8.47
N TYR A 75 -21.90 -9.57 -9.66
CA TYR A 75 -22.22 -8.80 -10.85
C TYR A 75 -23.74 -8.76 -11.02
N MET A 76 -24.34 -7.61 -10.78
CA MET A 76 -25.78 -7.43 -10.56
C MET A 76 -26.58 -7.51 -11.87
N THR A 77 -26.85 -8.71 -12.35
CA THR A 77 -27.65 -8.96 -13.56
C THR A 77 -29.16 -9.03 -13.32
N SER A 78 -29.61 -8.86 -12.06
CA SER A 78 -31.03 -8.80 -11.68
C SER A 78 -31.25 -8.02 -10.41
N ASN A 79 -32.44 -7.46 -10.25
CA ASN A 79 -32.85 -6.66 -9.10
C ASN A 79 -33.38 -7.52 -7.93
N TRP A 80 -33.31 -6.98 -6.72
CA TRP A 80 -34.03 -7.40 -5.51
C TRP A 80 -33.81 -8.86 -5.06
N THR A 81 -32.68 -9.46 -5.41
CA THR A 81 -32.37 -10.86 -5.02
C THR A 81 -31.90 -11.00 -3.58
N GLY A 82 -31.31 -9.97 -2.99
CA GLY A 82 -30.72 -9.99 -1.63
C GLY A 82 -29.39 -10.75 -1.54
N ILE A 83 -28.86 -11.26 -2.64
CA ILE A 83 -27.62 -12.06 -2.69
C ILE A 83 -26.39 -11.28 -2.21
N PRO A 84 -26.11 -10.05 -2.71
CA PRO A 84 -24.93 -9.31 -2.26
C PRO A 84 -24.99 -8.99 -0.76
N GLU A 85 -26.16 -8.71 -0.21
CA GLU A 85 -26.33 -8.43 1.22
C GLU A 85 -26.02 -9.63 2.11
N ILE A 86 -26.32 -10.85 1.65
CA ILE A 86 -26.00 -12.10 2.37
C ILE A 86 -24.47 -12.27 2.43
N ILE A 87 -23.79 -12.10 1.30
CA ILE A 87 -22.33 -12.23 1.22
C ILE A 87 -21.65 -11.14 2.07
N ALA A 88 -22.10 -9.88 1.93
CA ALA A 88 -21.56 -8.74 2.65
C ALA A 88 -21.56 -8.93 4.18
N LYS A 89 -22.65 -9.47 4.72
CA LYS A 89 -22.79 -9.74 6.17
C LYS A 89 -21.88 -10.84 6.71
N LYS A 90 -21.18 -11.59 5.85
CA LYS A 90 -20.20 -12.59 6.29
C LYS A 90 -18.79 -11.99 6.50
N GLY A 91 -18.59 -10.70 6.17
CA GLY A 91 -17.30 -10.04 6.34
C GLY A 91 -16.21 -10.54 5.39
N ILE A 92 -16.59 -11.17 4.27
CA ILE A 92 -15.67 -11.63 3.22
C ILE A 92 -15.45 -10.46 2.25
N PRO A 93 -14.22 -10.25 1.74
CA PRO A 93 -13.96 -9.19 0.75
C PRO A 93 -14.89 -9.31 -0.45
N LEU A 94 -15.68 -8.27 -0.68
CA LEU A 94 -16.75 -8.28 -1.68
C LEU A 94 -16.70 -7.03 -2.55
N ILE A 95 -16.78 -7.26 -3.86
CA ILE A 95 -17.04 -6.24 -4.86
C ILE A 95 -18.43 -6.46 -5.42
N VAL A 96 -19.24 -5.41 -5.50
CA VAL A 96 -20.55 -5.45 -6.14
C VAL A 96 -20.52 -4.53 -7.35
N ALA A 97 -20.70 -5.07 -8.54
CA ALA A 97 -20.71 -4.33 -9.79
C ALA A 97 -22.12 -4.29 -10.39
N ASP A 98 -22.55 -3.14 -10.87
CA ASP A 98 -23.83 -2.99 -11.56
C ASP A 98 -23.73 -3.40 -13.03
N GLU A 99 -24.56 -4.32 -13.47
CA GLU A 99 -24.92 -4.45 -14.89
C GLU A 99 -25.97 -3.38 -15.16
N LEU A 100 -25.54 -2.27 -15.75
CA LEU A 100 -26.41 -1.11 -15.97
C LEU A 100 -27.70 -1.51 -16.70
N TYR A 101 -28.82 -0.98 -16.21
CA TYR A 101 -30.17 -1.29 -16.66
C TYR A 101 -30.69 -2.70 -16.32
N SER A 102 -29.87 -3.57 -15.72
CA SER A 102 -30.33 -4.90 -15.28
C SER A 102 -30.52 -4.98 -13.77
N GLY A 103 -29.45 -4.74 -13.01
CA GLY A 103 -29.42 -4.87 -11.55
C GLY A 103 -29.48 -3.57 -10.77
N SER A 104 -29.61 -2.42 -11.44
CA SER A 104 -29.33 -1.09 -10.87
C SER A 104 -30.13 -0.75 -9.60
N GLY A 105 -31.41 -1.18 -9.51
CA GLY A 105 -32.20 -0.95 -8.30
C GLY A 105 -31.69 -1.76 -7.09
N GLY A 106 -31.34 -3.02 -7.31
CA GLY A 106 -30.71 -3.88 -6.30
C GLY A 106 -29.32 -3.38 -5.90
N PHE A 107 -28.53 -2.94 -6.87
CA PHE A 107 -27.22 -2.34 -6.64
C PHE A 107 -27.28 -1.10 -5.74
N LEU A 108 -28.17 -0.14 -6.05
CA LEU A 108 -28.32 1.08 -5.25
C LEU A 108 -28.78 0.79 -3.82
N ARG A 109 -29.69 -0.18 -3.65
CA ARG A 109 -30.09 -0.66 -2.32
C ARG A 109 -28.92 -1.26 -1.55
N THR A 110 -28.14 -2.15 -2.18
CA THR A 110 -26.95 -2.74 -1.58
C THR A 110 -25.93 -1.68 -1.19
N ASN A 111 -25.65 -0.71 -2.07
CA ASN A 111 -24.73 0.39 -1.78
C ASN A 111 -25.19 1.23 -0.57
N SER A 112 -26.51 1.50 -0.45
CA SER A 112 -27.06 2.21 0.70
C SER A 112 -26.91 1.42 2.00
N LEU A 113 -27.16 0.10 1.97
CA LEU A 113 -27.00 -0.79 3.12
C LEU A 113 -25.55 -0.85 3.57
N VAL A 114 -24.62 -1.05 2.63
CA VAL A 114 -23.18 -1.12 2.87
C VAL A 114 -22.69 0.14 3.59
N LYS A 115 -23.11 1.31 3.14
CA LYS A 115 -22.77 2.60 3.78
C LYS A 115 -23.37 2.71 5.18
N LYS A 116 -24.65 2.35 5.33
CA LYS A 116 -25.35 2.43 6.62
C LYS A 116 -24.76 1.51 7.68
N GLU A 117 -24.38 0.29 7.30
CA GLU A 117 -23.86 -0.74 8.21
C GLU A 117 -22.32 -0.76 8.23
N ASN A 118 -21.65 0.12 7.49
CA ASN A 118 -20.20 0.22 7.36
C ASN A 118 -19.54 -1.12 7.03
N LEU A 119 -20.10 -1.82 6.02
CA LEU A 119 -19.60 -3.14 5.61
C LEU A 119 -18.39 -3.02 4.67
N PRO A 120 -17.44 -3.99 4.70
CA PRO A 120 -16.24 -3.98 3.87
C PRO A 120 -16.55 -4.39 2.41
N VAL A 121 -17.32 -3.58 1.71
CA VAL A 121 -17.81 -3.85 0.36
C VAL A 121 -17.58 -2.65 -0.54
N VAL A 122 -16.98 -2.90 -1.71
CA VAL A 122 -16.79 -1.89 -2.76
C VAL A 122 -17.90 -2.03 -3.80
N CYS A 123 -18.64 -0.95 -4.05
CA CYS A 123 -19.72 -0.88 -5.03
C CYS A 123 -19.28 -0.09 -6.27
N ILE A 124 -19.38 -0.69 -7.47
CA ILE A 124 -18.96 -0.12 -8.75
C ILE A 124 -20.17 0.00 -9.70
N GLY A 125 -20.66 1.22 -9.89
CA GLY A 125 -21.66 1.54 -10.92
C GLY A 125 -20.97 2.28 -12.07
N SER A 126 -20.60 1.61 -13.14
CA SER A 126 -19.84 2.20 -14.24
C SER A 126 -20.04 1.47 -15.55
N SER A 127 -20.19 2.23 -16.64
CA SER A 127 -20.15 1.69 -18.01
C SER A 127 -18.73 1.36 -18.47
N ASN A 128 -17.71 1.91 -17.82
CA ASN A 128 -16.33 1.57 -18.08
C ASN A 128 -15.92 0.31 -17.29
N PHE A 129 -15.82 -0.82 -17.99
CA PHE A 129 -15.50 -2.11 -17.38
C PHE A 129 -14.12 -2.12 -16.68
N GLN A 130 -13.20 -1.24 -17.09
CA GLN A 130 -11.90 -1.10 -16.42
C GLN A 130 -12.04 -0.79 -14.94
N ASN A 131 -13.07 -0.01 -14.53
CA ASN A 131 -13.31 0.27 -13.11
C ASN A 131 -13.65 -0.99 -12.29
N ILE A 132 -14.24 -2.01 -12.93
CA ILE A 132 -14.53 -3.30 -12.29
C ILE A 132 -13.24 -4.12 -12.20
N ILE A 133 -12.44 -4.15 -13.28
CA ILE A 133 -11.13 -4.81 -13.29
C ILE A 133 -10.23 -4.24 -12.18
N ASP A 134 -10.14 -2.91 -12.08
CA ASP A 134 -9.34 -2.23 -11.06
C ASP A 134 -9.81 -2.57 -9.64
N ALA A 135 -11.13 -2.66 -9.43
CA ALA A 135 -11.67 -3.06 -8.12
C ALA A 135 -11.36 -4.54 -7.80
N VAL A 136 -11.50 -5.45 -8.77
CA VAL A 136 -11.19 -6.88 -8.58
C VAL A 136 -9.71 -7.08 -8.29
N LYS A 137 -8.82 -6.30 -8.91
CA LYS A 137 -7.37 -6.31 -8.64
C LYS A 137 -7.03 -6.04 -7.16
N LEU A 138 -7.87 -5.31 -6.43
CA LEU A 138 -7.66 -5.06 -5.01
C LEU A 138 -7.67 -6.35 -4.17
N LEU A 139 -8.40 -7.37 -4.60
CA LEU A 139 -8.40 -8.68 -3.93
C LEU A 139 -7.02 -9.35 -4.01
N SER A 140 -6.29 -9.13 -5.11
CA SER A 140 -4.88 -9.57 -5.25
C SER A 140 -3.97 -8.88 -4.24
N VAL A 141 -4.17 -7.58 -4.03
CA VAL A 141 -3.42 -6.81 -3.02
C VAL A 141 -3.66 -7.40 -1.63
N MET A 142 -4.93 -7.67 -1.28
CA MET A 142 -5.29 -8.25 0.02
C MET A 142 -4.65 -9.62 0.24
N LYS A 143 -4.65 -10.50 -0.76
CA LYS A 143 -3.99 -11.81 -0.70
C LYS A 143 -2.49 -11.67 -0.46
N ARG A 144 -1.82 -10.80 -1.23
CA ARG A 144 -0.38 -10.53 -1.07
C ARG A 144 -0.05 -10.00 0.32
N MET A 145 -0.86 -9.08 0.85
CA MET A 145 -0.71 -8.57 2.23
C MET A 145 -0.82 -9.70 3.26
N LYS A 146 -1.81 -10.58 3.13
CA LYS A 146 -2.02 -11.73 4.03
C LYS A 146 -0.83 -12.69 4.04
N GLU A 147 -0.12 -12.84 2.93
CA GLU A 147 1.05 -13.71 2.79
C GLU A 147 2.36 -13.00 3.15
N SER A 148 2.36 -11.67 3.22
CA SER A 148 3.56 -10.86 3.42
C SER A 148 4.15 -10.97 4.83
N LYS A 149 5.47 -10.66 4.89
CA LYS A 149 6.24 -10.59 6.13
C LYS A 149 7.02 -9.29 6.20
N ILE A 150 7.02 -8.69 7.37
CA ILE A 150 7.83 -7.51 7.70
C ILE A 150 8.90 -7.94 8.69
N LEU A 151 10.15 -7.60 8.39
CA LEU A 151 11.27 -7.69 9.30
C LEU A 151 11.39 -6.36 10.06
N VAL A 152 11.30 -6.38 11.38
CA VAL A 152 11.58 -5.20 12.21
C VAL A 152 12.87 -5.42 12.99
N VAL A 153 13.78 -4.46 12.91
CA VAL A 153 15.03 -4.45 13.67
C VAL A 153 14.88 -3.48 14.83
N ALA A 154 14.75 -4.02 16.03
CA ALA A 154 14.59 -3.25 17.27
C ALA A 154 14.95 -4.09 18.48
N ASP A 155 15.61 -3.49 19.48
CA ASP A 155 16.06 -4.17 20.72
C ASP A 155 14.94 -4.23 21.79
N GLY A 156 13.74 -3.91 21.45
CA GLY A 156 12.60 -3.90 22.35
C GLY A 156 11.36 -3.38 21.68
N GLU A 157 10.38 -3.01 22.48
CA GLU A 157 9.18 -2.34 22.01
C GLU A 157 9.44 -0.84 21.86
N GLY A 158 9.13 -0.27 20.70
CA GLY A 158 9.15 1.16 20.43
C GLY A 158 7.76 1.68 20.08
N TRP A 159 7.63 3.00 19.94
CA TRP A 159 6.37 3.64 19.57
C TRP A 159 5.81 3.14 18.23
N GLY A 160 6.69 2.83 17.27
CA GLY A 160 6.32 2.34 15.93
C GLY A 160 6.17 0.82 15.83
N SER A 161 6.64 0.04 16.82
CA SER A 161 6.78 -1.42 16.72
C SER A 161 6.39 -2.20 17.99
N ASN A 162 5.46 -1.68 18.79
CA ASN A 162 4.97 -2.38 19.99
C ASN A 162 4.16 -3.64 19.65
N ASN A 163 4.02 -4.54 20.62
CA ASN A 163 3.36 -5.84 20.43
C ASN A 163 1.88 -5.72 20.11
N GLU A 164 1.17 -4.70 20.64
CA GLU A 164 -0.23 -4.46 20.32
C GLU A 164 -0.40 -4.10 18.84
N LYS A 165 0.45 -3.21 18.31
CA LYS A 165 0.48 -2.84 16.90
C LYS A 165 0.76 -4.06 16.01
N ILE A 166 1.73 -4.91 16.38
CA ILE A 166 2.03 -6.16 15.66
C ILE A 166 0.81 -7.08 15.60
N LYS A 167 0.10 -7.22 16.73
CA LYS A 167 -1.15 -8.00 16.80
C LYS A 167 -2.23 -7.42 15.89
N LYS A 168 -2.44 -6.10 15.91
CA LYS A 168 -3.43 -5.41 15.05
C LYS A 168 -3.10 -5.54 13.57
N ILE A 169 -1.85 -5.40 13.18
CA ILE A 169 -1.40 -5.61 11.80
C ILE A 169 -1.77 -7.03 11.33
N ARG A 170 -1.50 -8.03 12.18
CA ARG A 170 -1.85 -9.42 11.88
C ARG A 170 -3.36 -9.64 11.76
N GLU A 171 -4.15 -9.03 12.64
CA GLU A 171 -5.62 -9.12 12.63
C GLU A 171 -6.22 -8.48 11.37
N ILE A 172 -5.76 -7.29 10.98
CA ILE A 172 -6.34 -6.50 9.88
C ILE A 172 -5.83 -6.99 8.51
N PHE A 173 -4.51 -7.12 8.35
CA PHE A 173 -3.89 -7.37 7.05
C PHE A 173 -3.43 -8.81 6.84
N GLY A 174 -3.39 -9.63 7.89
CA GLY A 174 -2.82 -10.97 7.87
C GLY A 174 -1.29 -10.98 7.82
N THR A 175 -0.63 -9.83 7.62
CA THR A 175 0.81 -9.66 7.51
C THR A 175 1.53 -10.13 8.78
N LYS A 176 2.62 -10.90 8.62
CA LYS A 176 3.46 -11.34 9.75
C LYS A 176 4.56 -10.34 10.00
N VAL A 177 4.81 -10.03 11.28
CA VAL A 177 5.95 -9.23 11.70
C VAL A 177 6.95 -10.13 12.42
N ILE A 178 8.21 -10.08 12.00
CA ILE A 178 9.34 -10.82 12.57
C ILE A 178 10.29 -9.79 13.17
N ARG A 179 10.60 -9.88 14.46
CA ARG A 179 11.57 -9.00 15.12
C ARG A 179 12.91 -9.69 15.20
N ILE A 180 13.97 -8.93 14.88
CA ILE A 180 15.37 -9.28 15.19
C ILE A 180 16.01 -8.14 15.97
N THR A 181 17.07 -8.44 16.72
CA THR A 181 17.84 -7.46 17.48
C THR A 181 18.88 -6.75 16.62
N SER A 182 19.42 -5.63 17.12
CA SER A 182 20.59 -4.96 16.53
C SER A 182 21.80 -5.90 16.48
N GLU A 183 21.99 -6.75 17.49
CA GLU A 183 23.08 -7.73 17.52
C GLU A 183 22.95 -8.76 16.38
N GLU A 184 21.73 -9.27 16.14
CA GLU A 184 21.48 -10.19 15.02
C GLU A 184 21.77 -9.49 13.69
N LEU A 185 21.30 -8.24 13.47
CA LEU A 185 21.61 -7.49 12.26
C LEU A 185 23.12 -7.24 12.11
N ASN A 186 23.80 -6.87 13.20
CA ASN A 186 25.25 -6.67 13.19
C ASN A 186 26.02 -7.96 12.87
N SER A 187 25.46 -9.13 13.17
CA SER A 187 26.04 -10.41 12.75
C SER A 187 26.01 -10.60 11.23
N TYR A 188 24.94 -10.15 10.57
CA TYR A 188 24.87 -10.08 9.10
C TYR A 188 25.86 -9.05 8.55
N TYR A 189 25.93 -7.86 9.15
CA TYR A 189 26.84 -6.79 8.72
C TYR A 189 28.30 -7.23 8.73
N LYS A 190 28.74 -7.93 9.78
CA LYS A 190 30.14 -8.45 9.91
C LYS A 190 30.47 -9.49 8.84
N LYS A 191 29.50 -10.22 8.33
CA LYS A 191 29.68 -11.26 7.30
C LYS A 191 29.62 -10.74 5.87
N VAL A 192 29.34 -9.44 5.66
CA VAL A 192 29.29 -8.85 4.32
C VAL A 192 30.68 -8.89 3.67
N GLU A 193 30.73 -9.45 2.48
CA GLU A 193 31.93 -9.46 1.65
C GLU A 193 32.30 -8.03 1.22
N LEU A 194 33.54 -7.62 1.50
CA LEU A 194 34.00 -6.25 1.25
C LEU A 194 33.86 -5.87 -0.23
N GLU A 195 34.26 -6.74 -1.13
CA GLU A 195 34.20 -6.51 -2.59
C GLU A 195 32.76 -6.20 -3.06
N LYS A 196 31.76 -6.90 -2.50
CA LYS A 196 30.35 -6.62 -2.83
C LYS A 196 29.90 -5.25 -2.33
N ALA A 197 30.34 -4.87 -1.13
CA ALA A 197 30.01 -3.56 -0.57
C ALA A 197 30.70 -2.42 -1.36
N GLU A 198 31.96 -2.61 -1.78
CA GLU A 198 32.69 -1.66 -2.64
C GLU A 198 31.97 -1.43 -3.98
N LYS A 199 31.45 -2.49 -4.62
CA LYS A 199 30.67 -2.36 -5.85
C LYS A 199 29.43 -1.46 -5.67
N TYR A 200 28.72 -1.56 -4.55
CA TYR A 200 27.58 -0.67 -4.27
C TYR A 200 28.00 0.75 -3.91
N LYS A 201 29.07 0.92 -3.12
CA LYS A 201 29.67 2.22 -2.84
C LYS A 201 30.05 2.94 -4.13
N ASP A 202 30.81 2.29 -5.00
CA ASP A 202 31.30 2.86 -6.26
C ASP A 202 30.13 3.18 -7.20
N LYS A 203 29.13 2.28 -7.27
CA LYS A 203 27.89 2.51 -8.03
C LYS A 203 27.18 3.77 -7.55
N TRP A 204 26.91 3.90 -6.25
CA TRP A 204 26.19 5.03 -5.69
C TRP A 204 26.94 6.36 -5.91
N ILE A 205 28.25 6.37 -5.69
CA ILE A 205 29.09 7.57 -5.94
C ILE A 205 29.06 7.95 -7.43
N LYS A 206 29.17 6.96 -8.33
CA LYS A 206 29.16 7.21 -9.79
C LYS A 206 27.80 7.69 -10.29
N GLU A 207 26.71 7.20 -9.74
CA GLU A 207 25.34 7.55 -10.18
C GLU A 207 24.82 8.82 -9.51
N ALA A 208 25.38 9.25 -8.38
CA ALA A 208 25.02 10.49 -7.71
C ALA A 208 25.52 11.71 -8.49
N LEU A 209 24.77 12.81 -8.45
CA LEU A 209 25.24 14.11 -9.00
C LEU A 209 26.48 14.61 -8.27
N LYS A 210 26.52 14.40 -6.97
CA LYS A 210 27.66 14.75 -6.10
C LYS A 210 27.56 14.04 -4.75
N VAL A 211 28.70 13.93 -4.06
CA VAL A 211 28.80 13.58 -2.64
C VAL A 211 29.20 14.88 -1.92
N VAL A 212 28.52 15.25 -0.85
CA VAL A 212 28.75 16.55 -0.18
C VAL A 212 29.52 16.36 1.13
N GLU A 213 28.92 15.73 2.13
CA GLU A 213 29.55 15.61 3.46
C GLU A 213 30.19 14.25 3.71
N PRO A 214 29.56 13.09 3.35
CA PRO A 214 30.06 11.78 3.74
C PRO A 214 31.41 11.45 3.10
N THR A 215 32.25 10.77 3.88
CA THR A 215 33.45 10.13 3.36
C THR A 215 33.09 8.84 2.59
N GLU A 216 34.01 8.37 1.74
CA GLU A 216 33.84 7.07 1.08
C GLU A 216 33.69 5.91 2.08
N GLU A 217 34.34 6.01 3.25
CA GLU A 217 34.21 5.01 4.33
C GLU A 217 32.80 4.96 4.89
N GLU A 218 32.15 6.10 5.08
CA GLU A 218 30.75 6.15 5.57
C GLU A 218 29.78 5.60 4.52
N ILE A 219 29.99 5.87 3.23
CA ILE A 219 29.21 5.30 2.14
C ILE A 219 29.44 3.79 2.06
N LEU A 220 30.67 3.29 2.25
CA LEU A 220 30.98 1.88 2.31
C LEU A 220 30.28 1.19 3.49
N LYS A 221 30.26 1.81 4.67
CA LYS A 221 29.50 1.31 5.83
C LYS A 221 28.00 1.21 5.51
N SER A 222 27.44 2.17 4.80
CA SER A 222 26.04 2.14 4.34
C SER A 222 25.79 1.04 3.30
N ALA A 223 26.74 0.77 2.41
CA ALA A 223 26.67 -0.34 1.45
C ALA A 223 26.69 -1.71 2.16
N LYS A 224 27.51 -1.86 3.20
CA LYS A 224 27.50 -3.05 4.07
C LYS A 224 26.17 -3.19 4.80
N MET A 225 25.56 -2.10 5.30
CA MET A 225 24.26 -2.10 5.95
C MET A 225 23.15 -2.54 4.97
N TYR A 226 23.16 -2.05 3.73
CA TYR A 226 22.25 -2.49 2.70
C TYR A 226 22.34 -4.00 2.45
N LEU A 227 23.54 -4.54 2.25
CA LEU A 227 23.73 -5.96 1.99
C LEU A 227 23.34 -6.83 3.20
N ALA A 228 23.59 -6.34 4.41
CA ALA A 228 23.18 -7.00 5.65
C ALA A 228 21.66 -7.08 5.78
N LEU A 229 20.96 -5.97 5.56
CA LEU A 229 19.50 -5.92 5.60
C LEU A 229 18.88 -6.79 4.50
N LYS A 230 19.38 -6.71 3.28
CA LYS A 230 18.92 -7.55 2.16
C LYS A 230 19.07 -9.03 2.48
N LYS A 231 20.23 -9.45 3.00
CA LYS A 231 20.47 -10.84 3.40
C LYS A 231 19.56 -11.28 4.55
N ALA A 232 19.35 -10.44 5.56
CA ALA A 232 18.42 -10.73 6.64
C ALA A 232 16.96 -10.87 6.13
N MET A 233 16.53 -10.02 5.20
CA MET A 233 15.22 -10.14 4.55
C MET A 233 15.08 -11.45 3.78
N GLU A 234 16.09 -11.85 3.00
CA GLU A 234 16.11 -13.11 2.26
C GLU A 234 15.99 -14.32 3.19
N ASP A 235 16.79 -14.39 4.25
CA ASP A 235 16.81 -15.50 5.20
C ASP A 235 15.50 -15.63 5.98
N LYS A 236 14.87 -14.50 6.33
CA LYS A 236 13.55 -14.45 7.00
C LYS A 236 12.39 -14.53 5.99
N LYS A 237 12.66 -14.49 4.69
CA LYS A 237 11.66 -14.40 3.61
C LYS A 237 10.71 -13.22 3.85
N ALA A 238 11.28 -12.05 4.13
CA ALA A 238 10.53 -10.83 4.41
C ALA A 238 10.38 -9.97 3.16
N ASP A 239 9.21 -9.38 2.98
CA ASP A 239 8.85 -8.51 1.86
C ASP A 239 9.21 -7.06 2.13
N ALA A 240 9.35 -6.71 3.40
CA ALA A 240 9.70 -5.38 3.86
C ALA A 240 10.61 -5.45 5.09
N VAL A 241 11.39 -4.38 5.30
CA VAL A 241 12.19 -4.18 6.51
C VAL A 241 12.00 -2.77 7.05
N THR A 242 11.97 -2.67 8.36
CA THR A 242 12.06 -1.39 9.07
C THR A 242 13.03 -1.50 10.25
N VAL A 243 13.71 -0.41 10.57
CA VAL A 243 14.77 -0.38 11.59
C VAL A 243 14.53 0.78 12.55
N ASP A 244 14.65 0.55 13.84
CA ASP A 244 14.76 1.60 14.86
C ASP A 244 16.11 2.31 14.72
N CYS A 245 16.25 3.08 13.62
CA CYS A 245 17.55 3.59 13.19
C CYS A 245 18.09 4.66 14.14
N LEU A 246 17.26 5.58 14.63
CA LEU A 246 17.71 6.63 15.54
C LEU A 246 18.06 6.07 16.91
N GLY A 247 17.16 5.30 17.53
CA GLY A 247 17.39 4.70 18.83
C GLY A 247 18.62 3.81 18.87
N LEU A 248 18.80 2.97 17.86
CA LEU A 248 19.92 2.03 17.80
C LEU A 248 21.24 2.69 17.37
N TYR A 249 21.22 3.65 16.44
CA TYR A 249 22.45 4.33 16.02
C TYR A 249 23.00 5.26 17.10
N TYR A 250 22.16 6.09 17.69
CA TYR A 250 22.56 7.02 18.76
C TYR A 250 23.05 6.29 20.03
N SER A 251 22.53 5.09 20.29
CA SER A 251 23.04 4.24 21.37
C SER A 251 24.29 3.42 21.01
N GLY A 252 24.85 3.61 19.80
CA GLY A 252 26.03 2.90 19.33
C GLY A 252 25.82 1.42 18.98
N LYS A 253 24.55 1.00 18.85
CA LYS A 253 24.19 -0.39 18.56
C LYS A 253 24.12 -0.73 17.08
N LEU A 254 24.11 0.27 16.18
CA LEU A 254 24.24 0.08 14.73
C LEU A 254 25.56 0.63 14.23
N PHE A 255 26.17 -0.05 13.25
CA PHE A 255 27.44 0.34 12.67
C PHE A 255 27.33 1.37 11.54
N ALA A 256 26.14 1.59 11.00
CA ALA A 256 25.85 2.60 9.99
C ALA A 256 24.37 2.97 9.98
N TYR A 257 24.06 4.17 9.50
CA TYR A 257 22.68 4.55 9.17
C TYR A 257 22.14 3.70 8.01
N PRO A 258 20.87 3.24 8.05
CA PRO A 258 20.25 2.46 6.97
C PRO A 258 19.64 3.30 5.85
N CYS A 259 19.82 4.63 5.81
CA CYS A 259 19.15 5.52 4.87
C CYS A 259 19.41 5.14 3.40
N LEU A 260 20.68 4.95 2.99
CA LEU A 260 21.01 4.48 1.64
C LEU A 260 20.58 3.03 1.39
N ALA A 261 20.49 2.22 2.44
CA ALA A 261 19.95 0.87 2.32
C ALA A 261 18.46 0.88 1.97
N PHE A 262 17.65 1.70 2.64
CA PHE A 262 16.23 1.86 2.32
C PHE A 262 16.02 2.45 0.92
N PHE A 263 16.80 3.47 0.56
CA PHE A 263 16.83 4.00 -0.80
C PHE A 263 17.05 2.90 -1.83
N GLN A 264 18.08 2.06 -1.68
CA GLN A 264 18.40 0.99 -2.62
C GLN A 264 17.34 -0.12 -2.63
N LEU A 265 16.84 -0.55 -1.46
CA LEU A 265 15.78 -1.55 -1.37
C LEU A 265 14.50 -1.09 -2.10
N ASN A 266 14.10 0.16 -1.90
CA ASN A 266 12.93 0.72 -2.56
C ASN A 266 13.14 0.84 -4.09
N ASN A 267 14.33 1.18 -4.56
CA ASN A 267 14.69 1.20 -5.98
C ASN A 267 14.65 -0.19 -6.63
N GLU A 268 14.87 -1.25 -5.86
CA GLU A 268 14.83 -2.65 -6.32
C GLU A 268 13.42 -3.28 -6.21
N GLY A 269 12.39 -2.49 -5.91
CA GLY A 269 11.02 -2.98 -5.76
C GLY A 269 10.78 -3.78 -4.46
N LEU A 270 11.70 -3.67 -3.49
CA LEU A 270 11.50 -4.12 -2.11
C LEU A 270 10.89 -2.98 -1.28
N THR A 271 10.75 -3.17 0.02
CA THR A 271 10.25 -2.11 0.90
C THR A 271 11.17 -1.93 2.09
N GLY A 272 11.80 -0.76 2.16
CA GLY A 272 12.63 -0.32 3.29
C GLY A 272 12.06 0.94 3.92
N VAL A 273 11.85 0.95 5.24
CA VAL A 273 11.17 2.04 5.96
C VAL A 273 11.95 2.43 7.21
N CYS A 274 12.01 3.73 7.48
CA CYS A 274 12.73 4.29 8.61
C CYS A 274 11.99 4.11 9.94
N GLU A 275 12.73 4.23 11.06
CA GLU A 275 12.25 4.45 12.43
C GLU A 275 11.37 3.35 13.03
N ALA A 276 11.52 2.09 12.56
CA ALA A 276 10.69 0.97 12.99
C ALA A 276 9.18 1.25 12.91
N ASP A 277 8.75 2.17 12.00
CA ASP A 277 7.36 2.53 11.82
C ASP A 277 6.61 1.44 11.02
N LEU A 278 6.00 0.52 11.74
CA LEU A 278 5.23 -0.58 11.15
C LEU A 278 4.00 -0.09 10.38
N ASP A 279 3.35 1.01 10.79
CA ASP A 279 2.20 1.54 10.07
C ASP A 279 2.60 2.15 8.72
N SER A 280 3.73 2.88 8.66
CA SER A 280 4.32 3.32 7.39
C SER A 280 4.78 2.13 6.54
N THR A 281 5.30 1.06 7.16
CA THR A 281 5.73 -0.15 6.44
C THR A 281 4.55 -0.87 5.78
N ILE A 282 3.44 -1.05 6.51
CA ILE A 282 2.18 -1.59 5.95
C ILE A 282 1.67 -0.69 4.82
N THR A 283 1.71 0.63 5.02
CA THR A 283 1.27 1.60 4.02
C THR A 283 2.09 1.49 2.73
N GLN A 284 3.42 1.40 2.82
CA GLN A 284 4.28 1.21 1.64
C GLN A 284 4.08 -0.15 0.96
N LEU A 285 3.83 -1.22 1.72
CA LEU A 285 3.49 -2.52 1.14
C LEU A 285 2.18 -2.48 0.35
N LEU A 286 1.13 -1.82 0.87
CA LEU A 286 -0.13 -1.62 0.16
C LEU A 286 0.09 -0.85 -1.15
N ILE A 287 0.85 0.24 -1.12
CA ILE A 287 1.21 1.03 -2.30
C ILE A 287 1.94 0.17 -3.32
N ARG A 288 2.99 -0.52 -2.92
CA ARG A 288 3.80 -1.37 -3.80
C ARG A 288 2.97 -2.47 -4.45
N TYR A 289 2.12 -3.15 -3.69
CA TYR A 289 1.32 -4.25 -4.21
C TYR A 289 0.20 -3.77 -5.14
N LEU A 290 -0.33 -2.58 -4.90
CA LEU A 290 -1.35 -1.98 -5.75
C LEU A 290 -0.77 -1.44 -7.07
N THR A 291 0.35 -0.71 -6.98
CA THR A 291 0.84 0.16 -8.06
C THR A 291 2.12 -0.32 -8.71
N GLY A 292 2.90 -1.20 -8.06
CA GLY A 292 4.27 -1.52 -8.44
C GLY A 292 5.27 -0.38 -8.16
N ARG A 293 4.81 0.73 -7.57
CA ARG A 293 5.63 1.92 -7.27
C ARG A 293 6.07 1.92 -5.82
N PRO A 294 7.26 2.43 -5.50
CA PRO A 294 7.63 2.70 -4.13
C PRO A 294 6.90 3.95 -3.62
N GLY A 295 6.51 3.93 -2.35
CA GLY A 295 6.28 5.14 -1.59
C GLY A 295 7.51 5.48 -0.76
N TYR A 296 7.54 6.66 -0.17
CA TYR A 296 8.51 6.95 0.88
C TYR A 296 7.82 7.57 2.10
N VAL A 297 8.25 7.14 3.27
CA VAL A 297 7.84 7.77 4.53
C VAL A 297 8.38 9.18 4.56
N SER A 298 7.60 10.13 5.05
CA SER A 298 7.98 11.55 5.12
C SER A 298 7.50 12.20 6.41
N ASP A 299 8.23 13.23 6.82
CA ASP A 299 7.92 14.20 7.87
C ASP A 299 7.28 15.42 7.21
N PRO A 300 5.96 15.53 7.15
CA PRO A 300 5.32 16.66 6.51
C PRO A 300 5.56 17.98 7.26
N VAL A 301 5.87 19.03 6.48
CA VAL A 301 5.91 20.41 6.93
C VAL A 301 4.83 21.17 6.16
N ILE A 302 3.84 21.69 6.87
CA ILE A 302 2.68 22.38 6.27
C ILE A 302 2.95 23.88 6.29
N ASP A 303 2.87 24.51 5.11
CA ASP A 303 3.02 25.95 4.92
C ASP A 303 1.73 26.51 4.30
N THR A 304 0.87 27.08 5.16
CA THR A 304 -0.41 27.66 4.74
C THR A 304 -0.23 28.96 3.94
N ALA A 305 0.88 29.68 4.16
CA ALA A 305 1.15 30.92 3.42
C ALA A 305 1.41 30.68 1.92
N THR A 306 2.03 29.54 1.59
CA THR A 306 2.30 29.15 0.20
C THR A 306 1.32 28.10 -0.33
N ASN A 307 0.39 27.66 0.51
CA ASN A 307 -0.58 26.59 0.20
C ASN A 307 0.12 25.27 -0.23
N GLN A 308 1.19 24.92 0.49
CA GLN A 308 2.04 23.77 0.20
C GLN A 308 2.23 22.86 1.41
N ILE A 309 2.52 21.61 1.13
CA ILE A 309 3.07 20.65 2.07
C ILE A 309 4.43 20.18 1.56
N ILE A 310 5.44 20.17 2.42
CA ILE A 310 6.79 19.70 2.10
C ILE A 310 6.97 18.34 2.74
N TYR A 311 7.18 17.31 1.93
CA TYR A 311 7.45 15.95 2.39
C TYR A 311 8.95 15.78 2.54
N ALA A 312 9.44 15.84 3.77
CA ALA A 312 10.85 15.73 4.08
C ALA A 312 11.21 14.33 4.56
N HIS A 313 12.29 13.73 4.07
CA HIS A 313 12.93 12.54 4.67
C HIS A 313 14.30 12.24 4.06
N CYS A 314 15.06 11.34 4.70
CA CYS A 314 16.42 10.92 4.30
C CYS A 314 16.46 9.63 3.47
N VAL A 315 15.30 9.07 3.04
CA VAL A 315 15.17 7.71 2.48
C VAL A 315 14.40 7.66 1.15
N ALA A 316 14.10 8.81 0.56
CA ALA A 316 13.30 8.88 -0.66
C ALA A 316 14.00 8.17 -1.83
N THR A 317 13.31 7.21 -2.44
CA THR A 317 13.73 6.51 -3.66
C THR A 317 13.91 7.49 -4.81
N ASN A 318 14.83 7.21 -5.73
CA ASN A 318 14.94 7.96 -6.99
C ASN A 318 14.26 7.25 -8.18
N LYS A 319 13.60 6.11 -7.95
CA LYS A 319 12.81 5.37 -8.95
C LYS A 319 11.31 5.43 -8.62
N VAL A 320 10.76 6.63 -8.60
CA VAL A 320 9.38 6.88 -8.14
C VAL A 320 8.28 6.22 -8.97
N TYR A 321 8.60 5.76 -10.18
CA TYR A 321 7.66 5.05 -11.06
C TYR A 321 7.78 3.52 -11.00
N GLY A 322 8.60 2.99 -10.10
CA GLY A 322 8.84 1.55 -9.92
C GLY A 322 10.26 1.14 -10.32
N GLN A 323 10.63 -0.11 -10.04
CA GLN A 323 12.01 -0.58 -10.24
C GLN A 323 12.49 -0.52 -11.70
N ASP A 324 11.59 -0.68 -12.66
CA ASP A 324 11.88 -0.61 -14.09
C ASP A 324 11.67 0.80 -14.68
N GLY A 325 11.25 1.75 -13.84
CA GLY A 325 11.03 3.14 -14.23
C GLY A 325 12.33 3.95 -14.32
N LEU A 326 12.19 5.16 -14.85
CA LEU A 326 13.29 6.12 -14.93
C LEU A 326 13.83 6.45 -13.55
N SER A 327 15.16 6.58 -13.45
CA SER A 327 15.84 7.07 -12.25
C SER A 327 15.95 8.59 -12.28
N ASN A 328 15.57 9.21 -11.17
CA ASN A 328 15.74 10.65 -10.96
C ASN A 328 17.13 10.92 -10.38
N PRO A 329 17.69 12.14 -10.57
CA PRO A 329 18.96 12.51 -9.97
C PRO A 329 18.91 12.47 -8.44
N TYR A 330 20.04 12.23 -7.81
CA TYR A 330 20.18 12.29 -6.36
C TYR A 330 21.57 12.75 -5.93
N ILE A 331 21.66 13.20 -4.69
CA ILE A 331 22.88 13.66 -4.04
C ILE A 331 23.09 12.81 -2.79
N ILE A 332 24.31 12.37 -2.54
CA ILE A 332 24.66 11.70 -1.28
C ILE A 332 25.02 12.75 -0.25
N ARG A 333 24.33 12.74 0.89
CA ARG A 333 24.46 13.68 2.00
C ARG A 333 24.71 12.92 3.32
N SER A 334 25.14 13.62 4.37
CA SER A 334 25.10 13.09 5.73
C SER A 334 23.67 13.04 6.28
N HIS A 335 23.42 12.26 7.33
CA HIS A 335 22.18 12.40 8.11
C HIS A 335 22.11 13.80 8.73
N THR A 336 20.93 14.41 8.75
CA THR A 336 20.84 15.84 9.06
C THR A 336 21.05 16.13 10.54
N GLU A 337 20.46 15.32 11.43
CA GLU A 337 20.41 15.63 12.86
C GLU A 337 21.80 15.67 13.53
N ASP A 338 22.70 14.76 13.16
CA ASP A 338 24.02 14.66 13.74
C ASP A 338 25.17 14.83 12.73
N GLN A 339 24.83 15.08 11.45
CA GLN A 339 25.75 15.29 10.33
C GLN A 339 26.74 14.13 10.11
N LYS A 340 26.35 12.90 10.47
CA LYS A 340 27.15 11.68 10.32
C LYS A 340 26.56 10.73 9.30
N GLY A 341 27.35 9.69 8.95
CA GLY A 341 26.94 8.62 8.05
C GLY A 341 26.55 9.10 6.66
N ALA A 342 25.81 8.28 5.91
CA ALA A 342 25.38 8.61 4.56
C ALA A 342 23.87 8.43 4.38
N SER A 343 23.23 9.43 3.77
CA SER A 343 21.83 9.51 3.44
C SER A 343 21.62 10.01 2.00
N VAL A 344 20.38 10.18 1.58
CA VAL A 344 20.07 10.62 0.21
C VAL A 344 19.22 11.88 0.20
N GLN A 345 19.57 12.77 -0.73
CA GLN A 345 18.73 13.87 -1.21
C GLN A 345 18.32 13.52 -2.65
N SER A 346 17.14 12.95 -2.82
CA SER A 346 16.58 12.68 -4.14
C SER A 346 15.95 13.95 -4.71
N LEU A 347 16.24 14.24 -5.99
CA LEU A 347 15.61 15.32 -6.73
C LEU A 347 14.42 14.74 -7.49
N LEU A 348 13.26 14.89 -6.92
CA LEU A 348 12.05 14.21 -7.35
C LEU A 348 11.30 14.99 -8.44
N PRO A 349 10.54 14.32 -9.34
CA PRO A 349 9.80 14.98 -10.42
C PRO A 349 8.81 16.02 -9.89
N THR A 350 8.68 17.13 -10.62
CA THR A 350 7.72 18.20 -10.34
C THR A 350 6.65 18.29 -11.42
N GLY A 351 5.50 18.90 -11.11
CA GLY A 351 4.35 18.99 -12.00
C GLY A 351 3.46 17.75 -12.01
N GLU A 352 3.76 16.75 -11.18
CA GLU A 352 3.11 15.45 -11.11
C GLU A 352 2.08 15.38 -9.98
N ILE A 353 1.02 14.60 -10.19
CA ILE A 353 0.08 14.28 -9.11
C ILE A 353 0.70 13.22 -8.19
N ILE A 354 0.55 13.45 -6.90
CA ILE A 354 0.92 12.50 -5.86
C ILE A 354 -0.28 12.13 -5.01
N THR A 355 -0.24 10.93 -4.45
CA THR A 355 -1.16 10.46 -3.42
C THR A 355 -0.37 10.26 -2.14
N THR A 356 -0.89 10.79 -1.04
CA THR A 356 -0.29 10.66 0.30
C THR A 356 -1.27 9.96 1.21
N VAL A 357 -0.80 8.93 1.91
CA VAL A 357 -1.65 8.05 2.73
C VAL A 357 -0.94 7.63 4.01
N LYS A 358 -1.71 7.23 5.00
CA LYS A 358 -1.21 6.57 6.21
C LYS A 358 -2.26 5.63 6.79
N VAL A 359 -1.84 4.42 7.12
CA VAL A 359 -2.59 3.50 7.96
C VAL A 359 -2.29 3.80 9.43
N SER A 360 -3.31 3.69 10.29
CA SER A 360 -3.12 3.49 11.73
C SER A 360 -3.76 2.16 12.12
N SER A 361 -2.93 1.16 12.36
CA SER A 361 -3.40 -0.20 12.67
C SER A 361 -4.10 -0.28 14.03
N LEU A 362 -3.61 0.46 15.03
CA LEU A 362 -4.21 0.51 16.37
C LEU A 362 -5.63 1.08 16.33
N ASN A 363 -5.84 2.13 15.54
CA ASN A 363 -7.13 2.83 15.44
C ASN A 363 -8.04 2.28 14.33
N LYS A 364 -7.56 1.33 13.51
CA LYS A 364 -8.24 0.84 12.30
C LYS A 364 -8.69 1.98 11.39
N THR A 365 -7.77 2.91 11.12
CA THR A 365 -8.04 4.12 10.34
C THR A 365 -7.06 4.27 9.20
N PHE A 366 -7.43 5.08 8.23
CA PHE A 366 -6.68 5.36 7.02
C PHE A 366 -6.81 6.84 6.68
N SER A 367 -5.70 7.56 6.54
CA SER A 367 -5.71 8.95 6.07
C SER A 367 -5.29 9.02 4.61
N ILE A 368 -5.83 10.01 3.87
CA ILE A 368 -5.52 10.24 2.47
C ILE A 368 -5.72 11.70 2.07
N HIS A 369 -4.76 12.21 1.30
CA HIS A 369 -4.91 13.43 0.51
C HIS A 369 -4.15 13.30 -0.82
N THR A 370 -4.34 14.25 -1.73
CA THR A 370 -3.61 14.35 -2.99
C THR A 370 -3.06 15.75 -3.17
N GLY A 371 -1.98 15.87 -3.93
CA GLY A 371 -1.37 17.15 -4.25
C GLY A 371 -0.68 17.10 -5.61
N LYS A 372 -0.19 18.26 -6.07
CA LYS A 372 0.62 18.37 -7.27
C LYS A 372 2.02 18.84 -6.88
N THR A 373 3.05 18.07 -7.21
CA THR A 373 4.43 18.42 -6.89
C THR A 373 4.86 19.70 -7.61
N VAL A 374 5.55 20.60 -6.89
CA VAL A 374 5.92 21.92 -7.43
C VAL A 374 7.41 22.22 -7.38
N ALA A 375 8.12 21.75 -6.34
CA ALA A 375 9.54 22.02 -6.18
C ALA A 375 10.27 20.99 -5.33
N ASN A 376 11.58 20.87 -5.52
CA ASN A 376 12.49 20.32 -4.53
C ASN A 376 13.06 21.51 -3.74
N ILE A 377 12.84 21.52 -2.42
CA ILE A 377 13.22 22.63 -1.56
C ILE A 377 14.69 22.49 -1.15
N GLU A 378 15.47 23.53 -1.38
CA GLU A 378 16.85 23.66 -0.92
C GLU A 378 16.86 24.38 0.44
N GLU A 379 16.85 23.63 1.49
CA GLU A 379 16.94 24.09 2.88
C GLU A 379 17.79 23.10 3.68
N ASP A 380 18.74 23.58 4.47
CA ASP A 380 19.62 22.72 5.26
C ASP A 380 18.99 22.17 6.54
N LYS A 381 17.92 22.82 7.02
CA LYS A 381 17.15 22.30 8.17
C LYS A 381 16.35 21.09 7.77
N ALA A 382 16.11 20.18 8.71
CA ALA A 382 15.34 18.93 8.55
C ALA A 382 15.95 17.94 7.53
N CYS A 383 15.25 16.86 7.24
CA CYS A 383 15.71 15.78 6.39
C CYS A 383 16.07 16.21 4.96
N ARG A 384 16.95 15.47 4.30
CA ARG A 384 17.66 15.92 3.08
C ARG A 384 16.77 16.02 1.85
N THR A 385 15.95 15.01 1.54
CA THR A 385 14.95 15.12 0.47
C THR A 385 13.78 15.95 0.97
N LYS A 386 13.36 16.95 0.20
CA LYS A 386 12.21 17.81 0.49
C LYS A 386 11.43 18.08 -0.77
N LEU A 387 10.33 17.36 -0.96
CA LEU A 387 9.42 17.54 -2.09
C LEU A 387 8.25 18.40 -1.66
N ALA A 388 8.10 19.58 -2.24
CA ALA A 388 6.94 20.43 -2.04
C ALA A 388 5.82 20.06 -3.02
N ALA A 389 4.59 20.04 -2.52
CA ALA A 389 3.40 19.88 -3.34
C ALA A 389 2.34 20.93 -2.97
N GLU A 390 1.69 21.46 -3.99
CA GLU A 390 0.50 22.31 -3.86
C GLU A 390 -0.68 21.45 -3.39
N VAL A 391 -1.35 21.89 -2.34
CA VAL A 391 -2.46 21.20 -1.67
C VAL A 391 -3.42 22.27 -1.09
N ASP A 392 -4.54 21.87 -0.53
CA ASP A 392 -5.33 22.70 0.41
C ASP A 392 -4.68 22.61 1.80
N ALA A 393 -3.65 23.44 2.03
CA ALA A 393 -2.79 23.33 3.22
C ALA A 393 -3.53 23.64 4.52
N GLU A 394 -4.45 24.61 4.53
CA GLU A 394 -5.26 24.94 5.71
C GLU A 394 -6.15 23.76 6.08
N LYS A 395 -6.85 23.19 5.10
CA LYS A 395 -7.73 22.05 5.33
C LYS A 395 -6.96 20.80 5.80
N ILE A 396 -5.77 20.54 5.23
CA ILE A 396 -4.93 19.44 5.69
C ILE A 396 -4.46 19.69 7.12
N LEU A 397 -4.09 20.92 7.48
CA LEU A 397 -3.69 21.27 8.84
C LEU A 397 -4.84 21.04 9.85
N ASP A 398 -6.07 21.47 9.51
CA ASP A 398 -7.25 21.28 10.35
C ASP A 398 -7.61 19.79 10.53
N ASN A 399 -7.36 18.95 9.53
CA ASN A 399 -7.66 17.53 9.52
C ASN A 399 -6.43 16.64 9.82
N TYR A 400 -5.31 17.20 10.27
CA TYR A 400 -4.09 16.44 10.54
C TYR A 400 -4.12 15.79 11.92
N HIS A 401 -4.66 14.61 11.99
CA HIS A 401 -4.82 13.85 13.23
C HIS A 401 -3.53 13.14 13.66
N SER A 402 -2.55 13.87 14.20
CA SER A 402 -1.27 13.30 14.64
C SER A 402 -1.41 12.31 15.80
N GLU A 403 -2.42 12.47 16.66
CA GLU A 403 -2.77 11.56 17.75
C GLU A 403 -3.21 10.17 17.26
N ILE A 404 -3.73 10.09 16.02
CA ILE A 404 -4.18 8.85 15.39
C ILE A 404 -3.08 8.24 14.52
N PHE A 405 -2.45 9.05 13.67
CA PHE A 405 -1.56 8.60 12.60
C PHE A 405 -0.07 8.84 12.88
N GLY A 406 0.26 9.56 13.95
CA GLY A 406 1.60 10.09 14.17
C GLY A 406 1.95 11.20 13.19
N TRP A 407 3.22 11.58 13.18
CA TRP A 407 3.72 12.62 12.30
C TRP A 407 3.87 12.13 10.84
N HIS A 408 4.39 10.93 10.65
CA HIS A 408 4.70 10.40 9.31
C HIS A 408 3.48 10.29 8.39
N ARG A 409 3.69 10.61 7.11
CA ARG A 409 2.83 10.22 5.99
C ARG A 409 3.67 9.49 4.95
N VAL A 410 3.02 8.68 4.11
CA VAL A 410 3.67 7.98 3.01
C VAL A 410 3.17 8.54 1.68
N THR A 411 4.10 9.08 0.89
CA THR A 411 3.82 9.76 -0.37
C THR A 411 4.31 8.93 -1.55
N PHE A 412 3.54 8.89 -2.64
CA PHE A 412 3.91 8.20 -3.88
C PHE A 412 3.28 8.87 -5.11
N TYR A 413 3.90 8.66 -6.27
CA TYR A 413 3.51 9.32 -7.52
C TYR A 413 2.30 8.66 -8.17
N GLY A 414 1.39 9.47 -8.67
CA GLY A 414 0.16 9.09 -9.36
C GLY A 414 -1.10 9.41 -8.56
N ASN A 415 -2.24 9.46 -9.25
CA ASN A 415 -3.56 9.64 -8.63
C ASN A 415 -4.20 8.28 -8.38
N TYR A 416 -4.03 7.76 -7.19
CA TYR A 416 -4.59 6.47 -6.75
C TYR A 416 -5.62 6.64 -5.62
N ARG A 417 -6.22 7.83 -5.52
CA ARG A 417 -7.20 8.13 -4.45
C ARG A 417 -8.33 7.11 -4.40
N LYS A 418 -8.92 6.80 -5.54
CA LYS A 418 -10.07 5.91 -5.61
C LYS A 418 -9.71 4.48 -5.19
N GLU A 419 -8.62 3.95 -5.72
CA GLU A 419 -8.14 2.60 -5.45
C GLU A 419 -7.74 2.44 -3.98
N MET A 420 -7.04 3.42 -3.42
CA MET A 420 -6.63 3.41 -2.01
C MET A 420 -7.83 3.52 -1.06
N ILE A 421 -8.83 4.35 -1.37
CA ILE A 421 -10.09 4.42 -0.61
C ILE A 421 -10.84 3.09 -0.69
N ASN A 422 -10.96 2.50 -1.86
CA ASN A 422 -11.62 1.21 -2.04
C ASN A 422 -10.90 0.10 -1.26
N LEU A 423 -9.56 0.10 -1.25
CA LEU A 423 -8.77 -0.84 -0.47
C LEU A 423 -8.98 -0.66 1.04
N ALA A 424 -9.03 0.59 1.52
CA ALA A 424 -9.35 0.90 2.91
C ALA A 424 -10.75 0.40 3.30
N ILE A 425 -11.75 0.57 2.43
CA ILE A 425 -13.11 0.03 2.61
C ILE A 425 -13.07 -1.50 2.74
N LEU A 426 -12.36 -2.21 1.86
CA LEU A 426 -12.26 -3.68 1.91
C LEU A 426 -11.61 -4.18 3.20
N TYR A 427 -10.72 -3.40 3.82
CA TYR A 427 -10.14 -3.69 5.14
C TYR A 427 -11.01 -3.21 6.32
N GLY A 428 -12.15 -2.58 6.06
CA GLY A 428 -13.02 -2.02 7.10
C GLY A 428 -12.36 -0.91 7.90
N LEU A 429 -11.48 -0.11 7.28
CA LEU A 429 -10.82 1.02 7.91
C LEU A 429 -11.70 2.27 7.84
N LYS A 430 -11.74 3.05 8.93
CA LYS A 430 -12.34 4.39 8.91
C LYS A 430 -11.43 5.34 8.13
N ILE A 431 -12.00 6.08 7.17
CA ILE A 431 -11.25 6.90 6.22
C ILE A 431 -11.32 8.37 6.64
N TYR A 432 -10.15 9.00 6.71
CA TYR A 432 -9.96 10.43 6.91
C TYR A 432 -9.40 11.04 5.63
N GLN A 433 -10.20 11.83 4.95
CA GLN A 433 -9.77 12.59 3.77
C GLN A 433 -9.27 13.95 4.25
N GLU A 434 -7.96 14.10 4.41
CA GLU A 434 -7.34 15.28 5.03
C GLU A 434 -7.54 16.56 4.22
N ASP A 435 -7.82 16.44 2.92
CA ASP A 435 -8.07 17.54 1.98
C ASP A 435 -9.57 17.78 1.67
N LYS A 436 -10.53 17.26 2.49
CA LYS A 436 -11.98 17.37 2.25
C LYS A 436 -12.71 18.07 3.39
#